data_4455e0eed00bf48a91a19080be6d8f21
#
_entry.id   4455e0eed00bf48a91a19080be6d8f21
#
_cell.length_a   1.000
_cell.length_b   1.000
_cell.length_c   1.000
_cell.angle_alpha   90.00
_cell.angle_beta   90.00
_cell.angle_gamma   90.00
#
_symmetry.space_group_name_H-M   'P 1'
#
loop_
_entity.id
_entity.type
_entity.pdbx_description
1 polymer ?
#
loop_
_entity_poly.entity_id
_entity_poly.type
_entity_poly.pdbx_seq_one_letter_code
_entity_poly.pdbx_strand_id
1 'polypeptide(L)'
;PTSSLDLQIEADSTNLKFIHHYMQSITPEFNGRASGHVHFYGKFKALTMEGRVFGDASIKVDVLNTTFSLKDSILIEPGGLTFRNNRIFDTQGHQGRANGYLHYQHFKNLEYRFQFDVNNMLVMNTKESPDFPFYGTVYGTGNATIAGNAAEGVNIDVAMTTNRNTN
;
A
#
# COMPACT_ATOMS: atom_id res chain seq x y z
N PRO A 1 6.74 -5.40 38.12
CA PRO A 1 7.09 -6.31 37.00
C PRO A 1 6.75 -5.64 35.69
N THR A 2 7.72 -5.35 34.88
CA THR A 2 7.52 -4.79 33.53
C THR A 2 7.15 -5.95 32.62
N SER A 3 5.85 -6.13 32.39
CA SER A 3 5.35 -7.14 31.48
C SER A 3 5.88 -6.84 30.06
N SER A 4 6.66 -7.74 29.51
CA SER A 4 7.15 -7.72 28.14
C SER A 4 6.54 -8.85 27.34
N LEU A 5 6.31 -8.64 26.06
CA LEU A 5 5.89 -9.63 25.09
C LEU A 5 7.12 -10.12 24.30
N ASP A 6 7.15 -11.39 24.01
CA ASP A 6 8.06 -12.01 23.03
C ASP A 6 7.26 -13.10 22.32
N LEU A 7 6.79 -12.80 21.10
CA LEU A 7 5.86 -13.65 20.37
C LEU A 7 6.32 -13.81 18.93
N GLN A 8 6.56 -15.06 18.53
CA GLN A 8 6.84 -15.44 17.15
C GLN A 8 5.54 -15.89 16.48
N ILE A 9 5.21 -15.32 15.34
CA ILE A 9 4.01 -15.66 14.58
C ILE A 9 4.41 -16.17 13.21
N GLU A 10 3.98 -17.37 12.89
CA GLU A 10 3.99 -17.91 11.53
C GLU A 10 2.60 -17.68 10.91
N ALA A 11 2.55 -16.96 9.81
CA ALA A 11 1.34 -16.73 9.04
C ALA A 11 1.35 -17.62 7.79
N ASP A 12 0.27 -18.36 7.60
CA ASP A 12 0.04 -19.12 6.37
C ASP A 12 -1.28 -18.66 5.74
N SER A 13 -1.17 -17.88 4.68
CA SER A 13 -2.32 -17.30 3.96
C SER A 13 -3.33 -16.60 4.87
N THR A 14 -2.82 -15.95 5.92
CA THR A 14 -3.63 -15.27 6.93
C THR A 14 -4.37 -14.09 6.31
N ASN A 15 -5.68 -14.02 6.55
CA ASN A 15 -6.51 -12.94 6.05
C ASN A 15 -6.21 -11.63 6.81
N LEU A 16 -5.94 -10.57 6.06
CA LEU A 16 -5.58 -9.25 6.58
C LEU A 16 -6.77 -8.32 6.84
N LYS A 17 -8.01 -8.83 6.89
CA LYS A 17 -9.21 -8.01 7.13
C LYS A 17 -9.12 -7.16 8.40
N PHE A 18 -8.41 -7.62 9.42
CA PHE A 18 -8.22 -6.84 10.65
C PHE A 18 -7.45 -5.53 10.43
N ILE A 19 -6.62 -5.45 9.38
CA ILE A 19 -5.89 -4.23 9.00
C ILE A 19 -6.83 -3.20 8.35
N HIS A 20 -7.96 -3.64 7.79
CA HIS A 20 -8.89 -2.75 7.09
C HIS A 20 -9.32 -1.54 7.96
N HIS A 21 -9.52 -1.75 9.25
CA HIS A 21 -9.87 -0.66 10.17
C HIS A 21 -8.82 0.47 10.18
N TYR A 22 -7.54 0.14 10.04
CA TYR A 22 -6.44 1.11 10.00
C TYR A 22 -6.23 1.70 8.60
N MET A 23 -6.74 1.03 7.57
CA MET A 23 -6.60 1.45 6.17
C MET A 23 -7.77 2.32 5.67
N GLN A 24 -8.82 2.49 6.44
CA GLN A 24 -10.03 3.24 6.03
C GLN A 24 -9.76 4.68 5.60
N SER A 25 -8.72 5.31 6.14
CA SER A 25 -8.30 6.66 5.75
C SER A 25 -7.55 6.69 4.39
N ILE A 26 -7.14 5.55 3.87
CA ILE A 26 -6.36 5.41 2.65
C ILE A 26 -7.20 4.77 1.54
N THR A 27 -7.99 3.77 1.89
CA THR A 27 -8.83 3.02 0.95
C THR A 27 -10.11 2.52 1.61
N PRO A 28 -11.26 2.63 0.95
CA PRO A 28 -12.53 2.07 1.44
C PRO A 28 -12.55 0.54 1.31
N GLU A 29 -11.79 -0.02 0.36
CA GLU A 29 -11.73 -1.46 0.13
C GLU A 29 -10.30 -1.95 0.18
N PHE A 30 -9.99 -2.72 1.22
CA PHE A 30 -8.74 -3.44 1.39
C PHE A 30 -9.02 -4.92 1.52
N ASN A 31 -8.40 -5.71 0.67
CA ASN A 31 -8.43 -7.16 0.75
C ASN A 31 -7.00 -7.69 0.65
N GLY A 32 -6.69 -8.71 1.44
CA GLY A 32 -5.37 -9.28 1.37
C GLY A 32 -5.17 -10.51 2.22
N ARG A 33 -4.12 -11.23 1.88
CA ARG A 33 -3.57 -12.35 2.64
C ARG A 33 -2.06 -12.18 2.78
N ALA A 34 -1.52 -12.70 3.85
CA ALA A 34 -0.08 -12.71 4.07
C ALA A 34 0.39 -14.08 4.56
N SER A 35 1.58 -14.44 4.12
CA SER A 35 2.31 -15.62 4.59
C SER A 35 3.73 -15.21 4.97
N GLY A 36 4.24 -15.74 6.07
CA GLY A 36 5.60 -15.45 6.51
C GLY A 36 5.73 -15.42 8.02
N HIS A 37 6.85 -14.86 8.46
CA HIS A 37 7.25 -14.84 9.86
C HIS A 37 7.28 -13.42 10.41
N VAL A 38 6.68 -13.20 11.57
CA VAL A 38 6.68 -11.93 12.29
C VAL A 38 7.00 -12.16 13.76
N HIS A 39 7.99 -11.45 14.25
CA HIS A 39 8.38 -11.40 15.64
C HIS A 39 7.86 -10.12 16.29
N PHE A 40 7.00 -10.26 17.29
CA PHE A 40 6.52 -9.17 18.14
C PHE A 40 7.23 -9.22 19.47
N TYR A 41 7.82 -8.11 19.88
CA TYR A 41 8.54 -8.06 21.15
C TYR A 41 8.52 -6.67 21.79
N GLY A 42 8.92 -6.62 23.06
CA GLY A 42 9.01 -5.39 23.84
C GLY A 42 7.93 -5.22 24.91
N LYS A 43 7.88 -4.06 25.51
CA LYS A 43 6.89 -3.72 26.55
C LYS A 43 5.52 -3.47 25.90
N PHE A 44 4.43 -3.83 26.58
CA PHE A 44 3.06 -3.64 26.04
C PHE A 44 2.75 -2.21 25.57
N LYS A 45 3.36 -1.19 26.17
CA LYS A 45 3.19 0.21 25.76
C LYS A 45 4.15 0.67 24.66
N ALA A 46 5.09 -0.20 24.28
CA ALA A 46 6.13 0.07 23.29
C ALA A 46 6.48 -1.23 22.55
N LEU A 47 5.45 -1.87 22.00
CA LEU A 47 5.62 -3.08 21.18
C LEU A 47 6.30 -2.73 19.87
N THR A 48 7.19 -3.61 19.47
CA THR A 48 7.93 -3.58 18.22
C THR A 48 7.66 -4.86 17.45
N MET A 49 7.74 -4.80 16.14
CA MET A 49 7.69 -5.98 15.29
C MET A 49 8.77 -5.95 14.22
N GLU A 50 9.23 -7.12 13.83
CA GLU A 50 10.15 -7.33 12.73
C GLU A 50 9.87 -8.66 12.04
N GLY A 51 10.29 -8.79 10.80
CA GLY A 51 10.11 -10.01 10.03
C GLY A 51 10.01 -9.79 8.54
N ARG A 52 9.51 -10.80 7.85
CA ARG A 52 9.26 -10.76 6.42
C ARG A 52 7.98 -11.51 6.10
N VAL A 53 7.12 -10.89 5.32
CA VAL A 53 5.88 -11.50 4.86
C VAL A 53 5.77 -11.39 3.35
N PHE A 54 5.22 -12.42 2.71
CA PHE A 54 4.73 -12.34 1.34
C PHE A 54 3.27 -11.89 1.41
N GLY A 55 2.98 -10.73 0.84
CA GLY A 55 1.64 -10.18 0.74
C GLY A 55 1.03 -10.42 -0.63
N ASP A 56 -0.23 -10.84 -0.66
CA ASP A 56 -1.13 -10.79 -1.81
C ASP A 56 -2.32 -9.93 -1.38
N ALA A 57 -2.25 -8.64 -1.69
CA ALA A 57 -3.21 -7.66 -1.23
C ALA A 57 -3.66 -6.73 -2.34
N SER A 58 -4.89 -6.24 -2.26
CA SER A 58 -5.45 -5.26 -3.19
C SER A 58 -6.06 -4.09 -2.44
N ILE A 59 -5.89 -2.91 -3.03
CA ILE A 59 -6.50 -1.65 -2.59
C ILE A 59 -7.27 -1.02 -3.74
N LYS A 60 -8.46 -0.49 -3.44
CA LYS A 60 -9.21 0.33 -4.37
C LYS A 60 -8.91 1.81 -4.11
N VAL A 61 -8.63 2.54 -5.16
CA VAL A 61 -8.44 3.99 -5.13
C VAL A 61 -9.69 4.62 -5.76
N ASP A 62 -10.63 5.04 -4.93
CA ASP A 62 -11.96 5.48 -5.38
C ASP A 62 -11.90 6.68 -6.31
N VAL A 63 -11.07 7.67 -6.01
CA VAL A 63 -10.92 8.87 -6.85
C VAL A 63 -10.45 8.54 -8.27
N LEU A 64 -9.74 7.44 -8.45
CA LEU A 64 -9.29 6.95 -9.76
C LEU A 64 -10.20 5.84 -10.30
N ASN A 65 -11.11 5.31 -9.48
CA ASN A 65 -11.94 4.15 -9.73
C ASN A 65 -11.15 2.97 -10.31
N THR A 66 -9.99 2.71 -9.72
CA THR A 66 -9.12 1.57 -10.07
C THR A 66 -8.74 0.79 -8.83
N THR A 67 -8.40 -0.49 -9.05
CA THR A 67 -7.88 -1.37 -8.00
C THR A 67 -6.47 -1.79 -8.37
N PHE A 68 -5.55 -1.63 -7.42
CA PHE A 68 -4.18 -2.10 -7.57
C PHE A 68 -3.93 -3.24 -6.60
N SER A 69 -3.19 -4.24 -7.05
CA SER A 69 -2.76 -5.37 -6.20
C SER A 69 -1.24 -5.41 -6.10
N LEU A 70 -0.77 -5.86 -4.94
CA LEU A 70 0.63 -6.12 -4.64
C LEU A 70 0.78 -7.61 -4.38
N LYS A 71 1.76 -8.23 -5.05
CA LYS A 71 2.10 -9.65 -4.85
C LYS A 71 3.60 -9.78 -4.71
N ASP A 72 4.10 -9.60 -3.48
CA ASP A 72 5.53 -9.67 -3.21
C ASP A 72 5.86 -9.70 -1.72
N SER A 73 7.16 -9.84 -1.42
CA SER A 73 7.68 -9.81 -0.07
C SER A 73 7.79 -8.39 0.46
N ILE A 74 7.31 -8.19 1.68
CA ILE A 74 7.40 -6.94 2.43
C ILE A 74 8.31 -7.19 3.62
N LEU A 75 9.27 -6.30 3.82
CA LEU A 75 10.14 -6.32 4.98
C LEU A 75 9.49 -5.54 6.12
N ILE A 76 9.40 -6.17 7.30
CA ILE A 76 8.93 -5.55 8.52
C ILE A 76 10.15 -5.25 9.37
N GLU A 77 10.38 -3.98 9.66
CA GLU A 77 11.49 -3.49 10.45
C GLU A 77 10.98 -2.80 11.73
N PRO A 78 11.78 -2.68 12.78
CA PRO A 78 11.38 -1.89 13.95
C PRO A 78 10.94 -0.48 13.54
N GLY A 79 9.65 -0.17 13.73
CA GLY A 79 9.07 1.12 13.39
C GLY A 79 8.56 1.28 11.97
N GLY A 80 8.49 0.23 11.14
CA GLY A 80 7.91 0.38 9.82
C GLY A 80 7.91 -0.83 8.90
N LEU A 81 7.33 -0.60 7.74
CA LEU A 81 7.32 -1.53 6.61
C LEU A 81 8.16 -0.94 5.49
N THR A 82 8.97 -1.77 4.85
CA THR A 82 9.81 -1.38 3.71
C THR A 82 9.44 -2.19 2.48
N PHE A 83 9.26 -1.48 1.38
CA PHE A 83 8.90 -2.00 0.06
C PHE A 83 10.07 -1.77 -0.89
N ARG A 84 10.61 -2.84 -1.48
CA ARG A 84 11.78 -2.78 -2.36
C ARG A 84 11.48 -3.44 -3.69
N ASN A 85 11.26 -2.62 -4.72
CA ASN A 85 11.00 -3.09 -6.07
C ASN A 85 9.84 -4.11 -6.15
N ASN A 86 8.83 -3.92 -5.29
CA ASN A 86 7.69 -4.82 -5.19
C ASN A 86 6.83 -4.79 -6.46
N ARG A 87 6.36 -5.95 -6.87
CA ARG A 87 5.46 -6.07 -8.03
C ARG A 87 4.07 -5.60 -7.68
N ILE A 88 3.57 -4.67 -8.48
CA ILE A 88 2.17 -4.22 -8.44
C ILE A 88 1.48 -4.51 -9.76
N PHE A 89 0.17 -4.68 -9.71
CA PHE A 89 -0.64 -5.01 -10.87
C PHE A 89 -1.91 -4.17 -10.88
N ASP A 90 -2.39 -3.83 -12.07
CA ASP A 90 -3.74 -3.32 -12.26
C ASP A 90 -4.76 -4.47 -12.42
N THR A 91 -6.02 -4.12 -12.61
CA THR A 91 -7.11 -5.11 -12.80
C THR A 91 -7.02 -5.91 -14.11
N GLN A 92 -6.19 -5.47 -15.04
CA GLN A 92 -5.98 -6.13 -16.33
C GLN A 92 -4.69 -6.96 -16.36
N GLY A 93 -3.91 -6.92 -15.28
CA GLY A 93 -2.67 -7.68 -15.14
C GLY A 93 -1.43 -6.98 -15.68
N HIS A 94 -1.50 -5.68 -16.07
CA HIS A 94 -0.30 -4.92 -16.37
C HIS A 94 0.51 -4.73 -15.09
N GLN A 95 1.82 -4.82 -15.22
CA GLN A 95 2.74 -4.83 -14.09
C GLN A 95 3.48 -3.51 -13.95
N GLY A 96 3.59 -3.03 -12.71
CA GLY A 96 4.48 -1.97 -12.30
C GLY A 96 5.36 -2.39 -11.13
N ARG A 97 6.12 -1.42 -10.62
CA ARG A 97 7.00 -1.57 -9.46
C ARG A 97 6.69 -0.51 -8.42
N ALA A 98 6.79 -0.91 -7.16
CA ALA A 98 6.63 -0.03 -6.01
C ALA A 98 7.87 -0.08 -5.11
N ASN A 99 8.36 1.08 -4.74
CA ASN A 99 9.38 1.28 -3.71
C ASN A 99 8.85 2.23 -2.66
N GLY A 100 9.24 2.05 -1.42
CA GLY A 100 8.82 2.98 -0.40
C GLY A 100 8.83 2.42 1.00
N TYR A 101 8.23 3.18 1.88
CA TYR A 101 8.11 2.82 3.29
C TYR A 101 6.80 3.32 3.89
N LEU A 102 6.41 2.67 4.97
CA LEU A 102 5.40 3.12 5.90
C LEU A 102 6.02 3.06 7.30
N HIS A 103 6.27 4.20 7.90
CA HIS A 103 6.80 4.33 9.24
C HIS A 103 5.69 4.59 10.26
N TYR A 104 5.87 4.10 11.46
CA TYR A 104 4.99 4.36 12.58
C TYR A 104 5.78 4.37 13.90
N GLN A 105 5.29 5.09 14.87
CA GLN A 105 5.77 5.06 16.25
C GLN A 105 4.72 4.35 17.12
N HIS A 106 5.02 3.13 17.57
CA HIS A 106 4.08 2.33 18.37
C HIS A 106 2.67 2.25 17.77
N PHE A 107 2.59 2.01 16.45
CA PHE A 107 1.34 1.96 15.66
C PHE A 107 0.57 3.28 15.60
N LYS A 108 1.26 4.40 15.83
CA LYS A 108 0.73 5.78 15.70
C LYS A 108 1.65 6.61 14.81
N ASN A 109 1.22 7.83 14.51
CA ASN A 109 2.01 8.80 13.74
C ASN A 109 2.51 8.20 12.42
N LEU A 110 1.57 7.71 11.61
CA LEU A 110 1.88 7.14 10.31
C LEU A 110 2.52 8.20 9.40
N GLU A 111 3.64 7.83 8.82
CA GLU A 111 4.31 8.54 7.75
C GLU A 111 4.62 7.53 6.63
N TYR A 112 4.32 7.88 5.39
CA TYR A 112 4.57 7.01 4.26
C TYR A 112 5.07 7.79 3.05
N ARG A 113 5.86 7.09 2.25
CA ARG A 113 6.29 7.54 0.93
C ARG A 113 6.40 6.32 0.02
N PHE A 114 5.70 6.36 -1.09
CA PHE A 114 5.74 5.33 -2.12
C PHE A 114 6.06 5.97 -3.47
N GLN A 115 6.96 5.33 -4.20
CA GLN A 115 7.28 5.63 -5.58
C GLN A 115 6.86 4.44 -6.44
N PHE A 116 6.12 4.73 -7.49
CA PHE A 116 5.60 3.76 -8.44
C PHE A 116 6.22 3.99 -9.80
N ASP A 117 6.71 2.92 -10.43
CA ASP A 117 7.14 2.90 -11.82
C ASP A 117 6.20 1.98 -12.58
N VAL A 118 5.50 2.51 -13.57
CA VAL A 118 4.44 1.80 -14.30
C VAL A 118 4.65 1.84 -15.80
N ASN A 119 4.19 0.79 -16.49
CA ASN A 119 4.21 0.69 -17.93
C ASN A 119 2.86 0.21 -18.44
N ASN A 120 2.19 1.06 -19.20
CA ASN A 120 0.85 0.82 -19.76
C ASN A 120 -0.17 0.34 -18.73
N MET A 121 -0.08 0.85 -17.50
CA MET A 121 -0.95 0.46 -16.39
C MET A 121 -2.24 1.27 -16.42
N LEU A 122 -3.38 0.63 -16.11
CA LEU A 122 -4.67 1.31 -15.94
C LEU A 122 -4.63 2.15 -14.67
N VAL A 123 -4.42 3.46 -14.83
CA VAL A 123 -4.23 4.39 -13.71
C VAL A 123 -5.49 5.17 -13.34
N MET A 124 -6.47 5.24 -14.25
CA MET A 124 -7.76 5.87 -13.99
C MET A 124 -8.85 5.20 -14.84
N ASN A 125 -10.03 5.00 -14.27
CA ASN A 125 -11.20 4.47 -14.96
C ASN A 125 -12.48 5.09 -14.39
N THR A 126 -12.60 6.41 -14.51
CA THR A 126 -13.70 7.19 -13.94
C THR A 126 -14.75 7.50 -14.99
N LYS A 127 -15.99 7.67 -14.54
CA LYS A 127 -17.10 8.19 -15.35
C LYS A 127 -17.28 9.67 -15.08
N GLU A 128 -17.91 10.37 -16.03
CA GLU A 128 -18.30 11.76 -15.84
C GLU A 128 -19.11 11.94 -14.55
N SER A 129 -18.70 12.90 -13.74
CA SER A 129 -19.33 13.23 -12.46
C SER A 129 -19.25 14.74 -12.21
N PRO A 130 -20.28 15.36 -11.63
CA PRO A 130 -20.22 16.77 -11.23
C PRO A 130 -19.13 17.09 -10.21
N ASP A 131 -18.76 16.10 -9.38
CA ASP A 131 -17.81 16.27 -8.29
C ASP A 131 -16.35 16.08 -8.71
N PHE A 132 -16.10 15.52 -9.89
CA PHE A 132 -14.76 15.23 -10.37
C PHE A 132 -14.63 15.55 -11.88
N PRO A 133 -13.83 16.57 -12.24
CA PRO A 133 -13.77 17.09 -13.61
C PRO A 133 -13.00 16.18 -14.58
N PHE A 134 -12.27 15.18 -14.08
CA PHE A 134 -11.49 14.26 -14.90
C PHE A 134 -12.20 12.92 -15.00
N TYR A 135 -12.49 12.48 -16.20
CA TYR A 135 -13.11 11.19 -16.47
C TYR A 135 -12.50 10.52 -17.70
N GLY A 136 -12.65 9.23 -17.78
CA GLY A 136 -12.15 8.40 -18.87
C GLY A 136 -11.39 7.18 -18.38
N THR A 137 -10.94 6.41 -19.34
CA THR A 137 -10.07 5.26 -19.11
C THR A 137 -8.64 5.63 -19.50
N VAL A 138 -7.74 5.75 -18.53
CA VAL A 138 -6.37 6.21 -18.76
C VAL A 138 -5.38 5.10 -18.45
N TYR A 139 -4.57 4.78 -19.44
CA TYR A 139 -3.37 3.96 -19.30
C TYR A 139 -2.14 4.84 -19.31
N GLY A 140 -1.28 4.67 -18.31
CA GLY A 140 -0.10 5.50 -18.12
C GLY A 140 1.20 4.71 -18.15
N THR A 141 2.25 5.35 -18.65
CA THR A 141 3.64 4.90 -18.54
C THR A 141 4.45 6.02 -17.93
N GLY A 142 5.20 5.73 -16.87
CA GLY A 142 6.00 6.72 -16.14
C GLY A 142 6.07 6.42 -14.65
N ASN A 143 6.17 7.47 -13.85
CA ASN A 143 6.26 7.33 -12.41
C ASN A 143 5.28 8.24 -11.66
N ALA A 144 4.95 7.81 -10.45
CA ALA A 144 4.18 8.58 -9.48
C ALA A 144 4.80 8.45 -8.10
N THR A 145 4.72 9.50 -7.30
CA THR A 145 5.07 9.47 -5.88
C THR A 145 3.85 9.85 -5.06
N ILE A 146 3.58 9.06 -4.02
CA ILE A 146 2.55 9.36 -3.02
C ILE A 146 3.25 9.41 -1.67
N ALA A 147 3.12 10.51 -0.97
CA ALA A 147 3.68 10.69 0.37
C ALA A 147 2.67 11.37 1.28
N GLY A 148 2.71 11.05 2.56
CA GLY A 148 1.81 11.68 3.52
C GLY A 148 2.13 11.35 4.96
N ASN A 149 1.59 12.19 5.84
CA ASN A 149 1.56 12.00 7.28
C ASN A 149 0.32 12.69 7.88
N ALA A 150 0.05 12.45 9.16
CA ALA A 150 -1.12 12.98 9.84
C ALA A 150 -1.17 14.52 9.93
N ALA A 151 -0.02 15.19 9.84
CA ALA A 151 0.08 16.65 10.00
C ALA A 151 -0.03 17.40 8.66
N GLU A 152 0.55 16.86 7.60
CA GLU A 152 0.71 17.53 6.30
C GLU A 152 -0.30 17.06 5.25
N GLY A 153 -1.03 15.98 5.55
CA GLY A 153 -1.96 15.36 4.61
C GLY A 153 -1.24 14.51 3.55
N VAL A 154 -1.82 14.41 2.36
CA VAL A 154 -1.34 13.58 1.25
C VAL A 154 -0.82 14.46 0.12
N ASN A 155 0.39 14.18 -0.32
CA ASN A 155 1.01 14.76 -1.52
C ASN A 155 1.12 13.70 -2.61
N ILE A 156 0.73 14.06 -3.83
CA ILE A 156 0.78 13.18 -5.01
C ILE A 156 1.48 13.93 -6.13
N ASP A 157 2.59 13.37 -6.60
CA ASP A 157 3.32 13.84 -7.78
C ASP A 157 3.25 12.78 -8.88
N VAL A 158 2.86 13.18 -10.10
CA VAL A 158 2.71 12.27 -11.24
C VAL A 158 3.47 12.79 -12.44
N ALA A 159 4.33 11.96 -12.99
CA ALA A 159 5.04 12.19 -14.24
C ALA A 159 4.81 11.00 -15.18
N MET A 160 3.71 11.03 -15.91
CA MET A 160 3.28 9.94 -16.80
C MET A 160 2.91 10.44 -18.18
N THR A 161 3.14 9.58 -19.18
CA THR A 161 2.64 9.74 -20.53
C THR A 161 1.43 8.80 -20.72
N THR A 162 0.38 9.30 -21.34
CA THR A 162 -0.79 8.47 -21.67
C THR A 162 -0.49 7.55 -22.85
N ASN A 163 -0.99 6.33 -22.79
CA ASN A 163 -0.83 5.34 -23.81
C ASN A 163 -1.99 5.34 -24.82
N ARG A 164 -1.82 4.70 -25.99
CA ARG A 164 -2.78 4.72 -27.09
C ARG A 164 -4.16 4.12 -26.79
N ASN A 165 -4.26 3.29 -25.78
CA ASN A 165 -5.51 2.68 -25.32
C ASN A 165 -6.29 3.56 -24.32
N THR A 166 -5.84 4.79 -24.10
CA THR A 166 -6.55 5.81 -23.31
C THR A 166 -7.76 6.38 -24.08
N ASN A 167 -8.92 6.50 -23.41
CA ASN A 167 -10.17 7.05 -23.93
C ASN A 167 -10.73 8.14 -23.01
#